data_d18add8ced7defc1221a3962329a0c5a
#
_entry.id   d18add8ced7defc1221a3962329a0c5a
#
_cell.length_a   1.000
_cell.length_b   1.000
_cell.length_c   1.000
_cell.angle_alpha   90.00
_cell.angle_beta   90.00
_cell.angle_gamma   90.00
#
_symmetry.space_group_name_H-M   'P 1'
#
loop_
_entity.id
_entity.type
_entity.pdbx_description
1 polymer ?
#
loop_
_entity_poly.entity_id
_entity_poly.type
_entity_poly.pdbx_seq_one_letter_code
_entity_poly.pdbx_strand_id
1 'polypeptide(L)'
;NMKKIINDPNNFVDESINGLVLSHPQIYKFSENTNKVLMRTNKAKNKVGLVSGGGSGHLPLFTGYIGRGLLDSCAIGNVFASPSIDEISTAIKSANSGKGVICIYGNYGGDVMNFDMAIEMLEMENIKVESIVVSDDVASASSKEKNKRRGVTGMIFVFKTTGAIAEAGADFEEV
;
A
#
# COMPACT_ATOMS: atom_id res chain seq x y z
N ASN A 1 13.56 33.18 -0.94
CA ASN A 1 12.61 32.20 -0.39
C ASN A 1 11.76 31.66 -1.55
N MET A 2 11.82 30.34 -1.75
CA MET A 2 10.99 29.68 -2.74
C MET A 2 9.54 29.64 -2.23
N LYS A 3 8.57 30.20 -2.99
CA LYS A 3 7.16 30.07 -2.65
C LYS A 3 6.70 28.63 -2.84
N LYS A 4 6.05 28.07 -1.85
CA LYS A 4 5.42 26.72 -1.89
C LYS A 4 3.96 26.83 -1.46
N ILE A 5 3.12 26.00 -2.04
CA ILE A 5 1.70 25.90 -1.65
C ILE A 5 1.60 24.85 -0.55
N ILE A 6 2.08 25.19 0.63
CA ILE A 6 1.98 24.40 1.85
C ILE A 6 1.71 25.34 3.02
N ASN A 7 1.05 24.85 4.06
CA ASN A 7 0.89 25.59 5.31
C ASN A 7 2.14 25.37 6.19
N ASP A 8 2.09 24.41 7.11
CA ASP A 8 3.24 24.01 7.90
C ASP A 8 3.91 22.77 7.27
N PRO A 9 5.24 22.79 6.99
CA PRO A 9 5.93 21.62 6.46
C PRO A 9 5.81 20.35 7.30
N ASN A 10 5.65 20.48 8.62
CA ASN A 10 5.49 19.33 9.51
C ASN A 10 4.13 18.64 9.34
N ASN A 11 3.11 19.38 8.90
CA ASN A 11 1.75 18.89 8.70
C ASN A 11 1.47 18.51 7.24
N PHE A 12 2.45 18.67 6.35
CA PHE A 12 2.27 18.50 4.90
C PHE A 12 1.63 17.17 4.53
N VAL A 13 2.10 16.07 5.10
CA VAL A 13 1.59 14.72 4.79
C VAL A 13 0.16 14.57 5.27
N ASP A 14 -0.12 14.91 6.52
CA ASP A 14 -1.44 14.76 7.13
C ASP A 14 -2.48 15.64 6.43
N GLU A 15 -2.14 16.88 6.13
CA GLU A 15 -3.02 17.80 5.40
C GLU A 15 -3.30 17.31 3.97
N SER A 16 -2.27 16.79 3.28
CA SER A 16 -2.43 16.26 1.92
C SER A 16 -3.35 15.05 1.87
N ILE A 17 -3.18 14.11 2.80
CA ILE A 17 -4.02 12.90 2.88
C ILE A 17 -5.45 13.27 3.29
N ASN A 18 -5.60 14.17 4.27
CA ASN A 18 -6.91 14.64 4.68
C ASN A 18 -7.65 15.34 3.52
N GLY A 19 -6.94 16.19 2.77
CA GLY A 19 -7.48 16.81 1.57
C GLY A 19 -7.97 15.79 0.53
N LEU A 20 -7.22 14.71 0.33
CA LEU A 20 -7.61 13.61 -0.56
C LEU A 20 -8.91 12.93 -0.11
N VAL A 21 -9.03 12.61 1.18
CA VAL A 21 -10.25 11.98 1.74
C VAL A 21 -11.44 12.91 1.65
N LEU A 22 -11.26 14.19 1.97
CA LEU A 22 -12.34 15.19 1.89
C LEU A 22 -12.82 15.43 0.46
N SER A 23 -11.92 15.39 -0.52
CA SER A 23 -12.26 15.58 -1.92
C SER A 23 -12.92 14.36 -2.58
N HIS A 24 -12.66 13.16 -2.05
CA HIS A 24 -13.15 11.89 -2.62
C HIS A 24 -13.72 10.95 -1.55
N PRO A 25 -14.70 11.39 -0.74
CA PRO A 25 -15.24 10.60 0.38
C PRO A 25 -15.97 9.34 -0.09
N GLN A 26 -16.36 9.27 -1.36
CA GLN A 26 -16.96 8.08 -1.95
C GLN A 26 -15.94 6.96 -2.23
N ILE A 27 -14.64 7.29 -2.29
CA ILE A 27 -13.56 6.34 -2.56
C ILE A 27 -12.80 6.00 -1.28
N TYR A 28 -12.41 7.02 -0.52
CA TYR A 28 -11.49 6.90 0.60
C TYR A 28 -12.15 7.12 1.94
N LYS A 29 -11.67 6.37 2.90
CA LYS A 29 -11.83 6.66 4.33
C LYS A 29 -10.54 6.35 5.07
N PHE A 30 -10.34 6.95 6.21
CA PHE A 30 -9.28 6.57 7.13
C PHE A 30 -9.59 5.23 7.81
N SER A 31 -8.55 4.54 8.24
CA SER A 31 -8.72 3.46 9.20
C SER A 31 -9.11 4.05 10.58
N GLU A 32 -9.63 3.20 11.45
CA GLU A 32 -10.10 3.64 12.78
C GLU A 32 -8.96 4.12 13.70
N ASN A 33 -7.72 3.69 13.45
CA ASN A 33 -6.61 3.84 14.38
C ASN A 33 -5.58 4.90 13.96
N THR A 34 -5.56 5.33 12.71
CA THR A 34 -4.57 6.28 12.21
C THR A 34 -5.00 6.98 10.93
N ASN A 35 -4.60 8.23 10.78
CA ASN A 35 -4.77 9.00 9.54
C ASN A 35 -3.71 8.71 8.47
N LYS A 36 -2.77 7.82 8.75
CA LYS A 36 -1.73 7.38 7.81
C LYS A 36 -2.11 6.13 7.02
N VAL A 37 -3.29 5.58 7.27
CA VAL A 37 -3.82 4.43 6.54
C VAL A 37 -5.13 4.82 5.87
N LEU A 38 -5.12 4.78 4.54
CA LEU A 38 -6.32 4.93 3.72
C LEU A 38 -6.86 3.57 3.29
N MET A 39 -8.17 3.46 3.26
CA MET A 39 -8.87 2.27 2.79
C MET A 39 -10.06 2.65 1.91
N ARG A 40 -10.50 1.71 1.07
CA ARG A 40 -11.72 1.89 0.28
C ARG A 40 -12.96 1.98 1.18
N THR A 41 -13.89 2.84 0.84
CA THR A 41 -15.14 2.99 1.59
C THR A 41 -16.00 1.72 1.56
N ASN A 42 -16.11 1.10 0.40
CA ASN A 42 -16.89 -0.12 0.18
C ASN A 42 -15.99 -1.35 0.36
N LYS A 43 -15.75 -1.77 1.61
CA LYS A 43 -14.98 -2.98 1.90
C LYS A 43 -15.69 -4.19 1.31
N ALA A 44 -15.00 -4.93 0.43
CA ALA A 44 -15.50 -6.19 -0.06
C ALA A 44 -15.47 -7.24 1.07
N LYS A 45 -16.47 -8.11 1.09
CA LYS A 45 -16.54 -9.23 2.03
C LYS A 45 -16.02 -10.48 1.34
N ASN A 46 -15.38 -11.35 2.12
CA ASN A 46 -14.99 -12.69 1.69
C ASN A 46 -14.11 -12.72 0.42
N LYS A 47 -13.09 -11.84 0.37
CA LYS A 47 -12.07 -11.81 -0.69
C LYS A 47 -10.67 -11.69 -0.09
N VAL A 48 -9.66 -12.01 -0.86
CA VAL A 48 -8.26 -11.72 -0.52
C VAL A 48 -8.06 -10.21 -0.49
N GLY A 49 -7.55 -9.68 0.63
CA GLY A 49 -7.25 -8.27 0.78
C GLY A 49 -5.96 -7.90 0.05
N LEU A 50 -5.91 -6.69 -0.54
CA LEU A 50 -4.72 -6.19 -1.20
C LEU A 50 -4.25 -4.89 -0.54
N VAL A 51 -2.98 -4.86 -0.16
CA VAL A 51 -2.35 -3.74 0.54
C VAL A 51 -1.11 -3.28 -0.19
N SER A 52 -0.89 -1.99 -0.22
CA SER A 52 0.36 -1.39 -0.64
C SER A 52 0.76 -0.27 0.32
N GLY A 53 1.89 0.33 0.11
CA GLY A 53 2.33 1.47 0.89
C GLY A 53 3.70 1.96 0.47
N GLY A 54 4.06 3.10 1.03
CA GLY A 54 5.33 3.75 0.78
C GLY A 54 5.30 5.22 1.18
N GLY A 55 6.38 5.94 0.91
CA GLY A 55 6.49 7.34 1.25
C GLY A 55 5.52 8.23 0.48
N SER A 56 4.94 9.22 1.15
CA SER A 56 3.97 10.15 0.56
C SER A 56 4.53 11.02 -0.57
N GLY A 57 5.84 11.13 -0.71
CA GLY A 57 6.47 11.81 -1.84
C GLY A 57 6.23 11.13 -3.20
N HIS A 58 5.75 9.90 -3.20
CA HIS A 58 5.42 9.12 -4.39
C HIS A 58 3.93 9.12 -4.74
N LEU A 59 3.09 9.77 -3.95
CA LEU A 59 1.66 9.83 -4.23
C LEU A 59 1.38 10.55 -5.57
N PRO A 60 0.41 10.05 -6.36
CA PRO A 60 -0.68 9.14 -6.01
C PRO A 60 -0.38 7.64 -6.25
N LEU A 61 0.87 7.19 -6.30
CA LEU A 61 1.24 5.82 -6.67
C LEU A 61 0.49 4.73 -5.87
N PHE A 62 0.25 4.95 -4.59
CA PHE A 62 -0.47 3.98 -3.74
C PHE A 62 -1.94 4.35 -3.63
N THR A 63 -2.23 5.54 -3.17
CA THR A 63 -3.59 6.00 -2.87
C THR A 63 -4.47 6.09 -4.11
N GLY A 64 -3.93 6.47 -5.26
CA GLY A 64 -4.66 6.52 -6.52
C GLY A 64 -5.13 5.16 -7.05
N TYR A 65 -4.70 4.08 -6.42
CA TYR A 65 -5.05 2.70 -6.78
C TYR A 65 -5.89 1.99 -5.72
N ILE A 66 -6.44 2.72 -4.76
CA ILE A 66 -7.43 2.20 -3.82
C ILE A 66 -8.80 2.17 -4.51
N GLY A 67 -9.45 1.02 -4.56
CA GLY A 67 -10.77 0.89 -5.16
C GLY A 67 -11.17 -0.54 -5.54
N ARG A 68 -12.33 -0.65 -6.14
CA ARG A 68 -12.85 -1.94 -6.61
C ARG A 68 -11.97 -2.51 -7.73
N GLY A 69 -11.56 -3.77 -7.57
CA GLY A 69 -10.67 -4.44 -8.51
C GLY A 69 -9.23 -3.91 -8.49
N LEU A 70 -8.84 -3.26 -7.39
CA LEU A 70 -7.53 -2.69 -7.12
C LEU A 70 -7.17 -2.92 -5.64
N LEU A 71 -6.44 -1.98 -5.02
CA LEU A 71 -6.06 -2.09 -3.62
C LEU A 71 -7.25 -1.87 -2.67
N ASP A 72 -7.24 -2.55 -1.53
CA ASP A 72 -8.22 -2.35 -0.46
C ASP A 72 -7.76 -1.30 0.55
N SER A 73 -6.46 -1.21 0.83
CA SER A 73 -5.88 -0.19 1.70
C SER A 73 -4.41 0.12 1.36
N CYS A 74 -3.93 1.26 1.87
CA CYS A 74 -2.54 1.69 1.76
C CYS A 74 -2.05 2.29 3.07
N ALA A 75 -0.82 1.93 3.47
CA ALA A 75 -0.07 2.61 4.52
C ALA A 75 0.79 3.71 3.90
N ILE A 76 0.78 4.91 4.49
CA ILE A 76 1.44 6.09 3.92
C ILE A 76 2.49 6.58 4.90
N GLY A 77 3.74 6.51 4.47
CA GLY A 77 4.88 7.03 5.23
C GLY A 77 5.09 8.54 5.05
N ASN A 78 6.11 9.06 5.71
CA ASN A 78 6.54 10.44 5.50
C ASN A 78 7.09 10.60 4.07
N VAL A 79 7.47 11.81 3.65
CA VAL A 79 7.68 12.17 2.24
C VAL A 79 8.54 11.15 1.47
N PHE A 80 9.72 10.80 1.98
CA PHE A 80 10.58 9.77 1.39
C PHE A 80 11.01 8.73 2.43
N ALA A 81 10.10 8.32 3.28
CA ALA A 81 10.29 7.28 4.28
C ALA A 81 9.21 6.23 4.17
N SER A 82 9.57 4.98 4.41
CA SER A 82 8.61 3.88 4.51
C SER A 82 7.57 4.17 5.61
N PRO A 83 6.34 3.70 5.46
CA PRO A 83 5.38 3.67 6.57
C PRO A 83 5.95 2.85 7.74
N SER A 84 5.52 3.16 8.94
CA SER A 84 5.88 2.39 10.14
C SER A 84 5.28 0.98 10.10
N ILE A 85 5.84 0.09 10.90
CA ILE A 85 5.33 -1.28 11.08
C ILE A 85 3.88 -1.25 11.56
N ASP A 86 3.53 -0.34 12.46
CA ASP A 86 2.18 -0.19 12.99
C ASP A 86 1.18 0.27 11.93
N GLU A 87 1.59 1.20 11.04
CA GLU A 87 0.76 1.66 9.91
C GLU A 87 0.53 0.55 8.91
N ILE A 88 1.58 -0.23 8.57
CA ILE A 88 1.47 -1.39 7.68
C ILE A 88 0.56 -2.46 8.30
N SER A 89 0.76 -2.80 9.57
CA SER A 89 -0.08 -3.76 10.29
C SER A 89 -1.54 -3.33 10.32
N THR A 90 -1.79 -2.04 10.54
CA THR A 90 -3.15 -1.46 10.51
C THR A 90 -3.76 -1.56 9.11
N ALA A 91 -2.98 -1.30 8.04
CA ALA A 91 -3.47 -1.44 6.68
C ALA A 91 -3.84 -2.89 6.36
N ILE A 92 -3.01 -3.85 6.75
CA ILE A 92 -3.25 -5.29 6.56
C ILE A 92 -4.52 -5.72 7.30
N LYS A 93 -4.64 -5.38 8.58
CA LYS A 93 -5.85 -5.69 9.39
C LYS A 93 -7.11 -5.08 8.77
N SER A 94 -7.01 -3.85 8.27
CA SER A 94 -8.13 -3.16 7.61
C SER A 94 -8.57 -3.83 6.31
N ALA A 95 -7.65 -4.39 5.54
CA ALA A 95 -7.92 -5.09 4.30
C ALA A 95 -8.42 -6.53 4.51
N ASN A 96 -8.03 -7.16 5.61
CA ASN A 96 -8.36 -8.55 5.88
C ASN A 96 -9.87 -8.74 6.04
N SER A 97 -10.43 -9.66 5.28
CA SER A 97 -11.83 -10.09 5.35
C SER A 97 -11.98 -11.60 5.65
N GLY A 98 -10.92 -12.25 6.13
CA GLY A 98 -10.89 -13.66 6.50
C GLY A 98 -10.26 -14.59 5.47
N LYS A 99 -9.97 -14.10 4.25
CA LYS A 99 -9.29 -14.89 3.19
C LYS A 99 -7.79 -14.61 3.07
N GLY A 100 -7.20 -13.86 4.00
CA GLY A 100 -5.81 -13.44 3.96
C GLY A 100 -5.58 -12.13 3.19
N VAL A 101 -4.34 -11.65 3.20
CA VAL A 101 -3.93 -10.39 2.60
C VAL A 101 -2.64 -10.56 1.80
N ILE A 102 -2.58 -9.97 0.62
CA ILE A 102 -1.35 -9.87 -0.17
C ILE A 102 -0.87 -8.43 -0.14
N CYS A 103 0.37 -8.23 0.29
CA CYS A 103 1.06 -6.95 0.29
C CYS A 103 1.85 -6.79 -1.01
N ILE A 104 1.63 -5.70 -1.76
CA ILE A 104 2.29 -5.44 -3.03
C ILE A 104 3.05 -4.12 -2.92
N TYR A 105 4.36 -4.15 -2.98
CA TYR A 105 5.20 -2.96 -2.84
C TYR A 105 6.47 -3.03 -3.68
N GLY A 106 7.11 -1.89 -3.87
CA GLY A 106 8.34 -1.81 -4.65
C GLY A 106 9.56 -2.28 -3.85
N ASN A 107 10.57 -2.79 -4.55
CA ASN A 107 11.83 -3.24 -3.96
C ASN A 107 12.69 -2.06 -3.49
N TYR A 108 12.32 -1.49 -2.34
CA TYR A 108 13.07 -0.46 -1.62
C TYR A 108 13.39 -0.95 -0.21
N GLY A 109 14.63 -0.79 0.23
CA GLY A 109 15.11 -1.42 1.47
C GLY A 109 14.28 -1.09 2.72
N GLY A 110 13.83 0.14 2.87
CA GLY A 110 12.96 0.54 3.99
C GLY A 110 11.59 -0.11 3.94
N ASP A 111 10.98 -0.15 2.74
CA ASP A 111 9.66 -0.77 2.56
C ASP A 111 9.75 -2.28 2.80
N VAL A 112 10.72 -2.96 2.17
CA VAL A 112 10.93 -4.41 2.37
C VAL A 112 11.08 -4.73 3.85
N MET A 113 11.97 -4.03 4.56
CA MET A 113 12.22 -4.29 5.99
C MET A 113 10.95 -4.09 6.83
N ASN A 114 10.23 -2.99 6.64
CA ASN A 114 9.07 -2.68 7.48
C ASN A 114 7.86 -3.58 7.16
N PHE A 115 7.64 -3.92 5.87
CA PHE A 115 6.60 -4.88 5.49
C PHE A 115 6.90 -6.28 6.02
N ASP A 116 8.13 -6.78 5.87
CA ASP A 116 8.53 -8.10 6.37
C ASP A 116 8.29 -8.21 7.89
N MET A 117 8.70 -7.20 8.66
CA MET A 117 8.47 -7.17 10.11
C MET A 117 6.97 -7.12 10.48
N ALA A 118 6.18 -6.34 9.74
CA ALA A 118 4.74 -6.27 9.98
C ALA A 118 4.04 -7.61 9.67
N ILE A 119 4.45 -8.27 8.60
CA ILE A 119 3.94 -9.59 8.19
C ILE A 119 4.27 -10.64 9.25
N GLU A 120 5.52 -10.72 9.69
CA GLU A 120 5.95 -11.67 10.74
C GLU A 120 5.15 -11.48 12.03
N MET A 121 4.89 -10.23 12.45
CA MET A 121 4.05 -9.96 13.63
C MET A 121 2.60 -10.43 13.43
N LEU A 122 2.03 -10.26 12.25
CA LEU A 122 0.64 -10.62 11.97
C LEU A 122 0.42 -12.12 11.75
N GLU A 123 1.43 -12.85 11.32
CA GLU A 123 1.42 -14.30 11.29
C GLU A 123 1.26 -14.88 12.71
N MET A 124 1.87 -14.26 13.73
CA MET A 124 1.67 -14.65 15.14
C MET A 124 0.22 -14.39 15.62
N GLU A 125 -0.50 -13.50 14.95
CA GLU A 125 -1.93 -13.25 15.18
C GLU A 125 -2.85 -14.15 14.33
N ASN A 126 -2.30 -15.15 13.62
CA ASN A 126 -3.00 -16.05 12.71
C ASN A 126 -3.67 -15.33 11.52
N ILE A 127 -3.12 -14.24 11.06
CA ILE A 127 -3.52 -13.59 9.81
C ILE A 127 -2.61 -14.09 8.71
N LYS A 128 -3.17 -14.77 7.70
CA LYS A 128 -2.41 -15.20 6.52
C LYS A 128 -2.03 -13.97 5.69
N VAL A 129 -0.72 -13.73 5.54
CA VAL A 129 -0.20 -12.60 4.76
C VAL A 129 0.96 -13.08 3.90
N GLU A 130 0.99 -12.63 2.66
CA GLU A 130 2.15 -12.80 1.78
C GLU A 130 2.51 -11.48 1.10
N SER A 131 3.75 -11.40 0.58
CA SER A 131 4.24 -10.21 -0.12
C SER A 131 4.63 -10.50 -1.56
N ILE A 132 4.33 -9.54 -2.44
CA ILE A 132 4.84 -9.44 -3.80
C ILE A 132 5.73 -8.22 -3.88
N VAL A 133 7.03 -8.44 -3.96
CA VAL A 133 8.04 -7.37 -4.09
C VAL A 133 8.28 -7.11 -5.58
N VAL A 134 7.84 -5.96 -6.06
CA VAL A 134 7.97 -5.58 -7.47
C VAL A 134 9.34 -4.99 -7.74
N SER A 135 10.04 -5.50 -8.77
CA SER A 135 11.40 -5.13 -9.15
C SER A 135 11.56 -5.02 -10.67
N ASP A 136 10.68 -4.24 -11.30
CA ASP A 136 10.54 -4.14 -12.75
C ASP A 136 11.51 -3.17 -13.44
N ASP A 137 12.13 -2.25 -12.69
CA ASP A 137 12.96 -1.19 -13.30
C ASP A 137 14.31 -1.72 -13.77
N VAL A 138 14.37 -2.06 -15.05
CA VAL A 138 15.58 -2.56 -15.71
C VAL A 138 16.70 -1.51 -15.79
N ALA A 139 16.39 -0.23 -15.63
CA ALA A 139 17.37 0.86 -15.67
C ALA A 139 18.08 1.03 -14.31
N SER A 140 17.49 0.58 -13.21
CA SER A 140 18.03 0.78 -11.86
C SER A 140 19.14 -0.19 -11.48
N ALA A 141 19.25 -1.37 -12.15
CA ALA A 141 20.34 -2.31 -11.96
C ALA A 141 20.51 -3.24 -13.16
N SER A 142 21.74 -3.74 -13.33
CA SER A 142 22.10 -4.62 -14.43
C SER A 142 21.35 -5.97 -14.39
N SER A 143 21.38 -6.70 -15.51
CA SER A 143 20.81 -8.05 -15.58
C SER A 143 21.48 -9.06 -14.62
N LYS A 144 22.71 -8.80 -14.23
CA LYS A 144 23.46 -9.64 -13.24
C LYS A 144 23.03 -9.35 -11.80
N GLU A 145 22.39 -8.20 -11.56
CA GLU A 145 21.98 -7.75 -10.23
C GLU A 145 20.46 -7.50 -10.17
N LYS A 146 19.67 -8.35 -10.81
CA LYS A 146 18.20 -8.22 -10.90
C LYS A 146 17.52 -8.03 -9.55
N ASN A 147 18.05 -8.66 -8.51
CA ASN A 147 17.54 -8.56 -7.14
C ASN A 147 17.67 -7.16 -6.53
N LYS A 148 18.49 -6.30 -7.13
CA LYS A 148 18.64 -4.88 -6.71
C LYS A 148 17.73 -3.93 -7.49
N ARG A 149 17.00 -4.41 -8.49
CA ARG A 149 16.11 -3.56 -9.28
C ARG A 149 15.01 -2.99 -8.43
N ARG A 150 14.63 -1.76 -8.71
CA ARG A 150 13.52 -1.05 -8.07
C ARG A 150 12.19 -1.43 -8.68
N GLY A 151 11.10 -1.27 -7.90
CA GLY A 151 9.75 -1.36 -8.39
C GLY A 151 9.23 0.04 -8.75
N VAL A 152 8.78 0.22 -9.97
CA VAL A 152 8.26 1.50 -10.45
C VAL A 152 6.93 1.27 -11.19
N THR A 153 6.91 1.33 -12.51
CA THR A 153 5.69 1.24 -13.31
C THR A 153 5.02 -0.12 -13.24
N GLY A 154 5.79 -1.20 -13.06
CA GLY A 154 5.27 -2.56 -12.94
C GLY A 154 4.26 -2.75 -11.81
N MET A 155 4.38 -1.99 -10.73
CA MET A 155 3.42 -2.05 -9.62
C MET A 155 1.98 -1.79 -10.06
N ILE A 156 1.75 -0.87 -11.00
CA ILE A 156 0.42 -0.54 -11.52
C ILE A 156 -0.25 -1.76 -12.16
N PHE A 157 0.51 -2.51 -12.95
CA PHE A 157 0.02 -3.72 -13.60
C PHE A 157 -0.27 -4.82 -12.58
N VAL A 158 0.58 -4.98 -11.58
CA VAL A 158 0.36 -5.94 -10.49
C VAL A 158 -0.90 -5.56 -9.71
N PHE A 159 -1.08 -4.30 -9.30
CA PHE A 159 -2.31 -3.85 -8.63
C PHE A 159 -3.56 -4.17 -9.46
N LYS A 160 -3.50 -3.97 -10.77
CA LYS A 160 -4.63 -4.15 -11.67
C LYS A 160 -4.98 -5.63 -11.87
N THR A 161 -3.99 -6.48 -12.06
CA THR A 161 -4.20 -7.92 -12.32
C THR A 161 -4.63 -8.65 -11.05
N THR A 162 -3.88 -8.50 -9.96
CA THR A 162 -4.22 -9.12 -8.67
C THR A 162 -5.54 -8.57 -8.12
N GLY A 163 -5.77 -7.26 -8.27
CA GLY A 163 -7.02 -6.62 -7.86
C GLY A 163 -8.24 -7.18 -8.57
N ALA A 164 -8.14 -7.39 -9.88
CA ALA A 164 -9.23 -7.95 -10.68
C ALA A 164 -9.56 -9.39 -10.26
N ILE A 165 -8.53 -10.23 -10.10
CA ILE A 165 -8.70 -11.65 -9.71
C ILE A 165 -9.25 -11.74 -8.28
N ALA A 166 -8.70 -10.99 -7.33
CA ALA A 166 -9.20 -10.96 -5.95
C ALA A 166 -10.65 -10.48 -5.86
N GLU A 167 -11.02 -9.43 -6.63
CA GLU A 167 -12.39 -8.92 -6.64
C GLU A 167 -13.38 -9.90 -7.31
N ALA A 168 -12.92 -10.78 -8.21
CA ALA A 168 -13.70 -11.87 -8.78
C ALA A 168 -13.94 -13.01 -7.79
N GLY A 169 -13.27 -13.01 -6.64
CA GLY A 169 -13.47 -14.00 -5.57
C GLY A 169 -12.54 -15.20 -5.62
N ALA A 170 -11.44 -15.12 -6.36
CA ALA A 170 -10.41 -16.14 -6.41
C ALA A 170 -9.85 -16.46 -5.01
N ASP A 171 -9.34 -17.66 -4.85
CA ASP A 171 -8.72 -18.09 -3.61
C ASP A 171 -7.32 -17.50 -3.46
N PHE A 172 -6.77 -17.54 -2.24
CA PHE A 172 -5.52 -16.88 -1.89
C PHE A 172 -4.34 -17.31 -2.78
N GLU A 173 -4.29 -18.58 -3.12
CA GLU A 173 -3.22 -19.15 -3.96
C GLU A 173 -3.36 -18.81 -5.46
N GLU A 174 -4.52 -18.34 -5.87
CA GLU A 174 -4.78 -17.95 -7.27
C GLU A 174 -4.52 -16.46 -7.50
N VAL A 175 -4.59 -15.64 -6.43
CA VAL A 175 -4.36 -14.20 -6.49
C VAL A 175 -2.86 -13.89 -6.51
#